data_bbdd41f38c8d8a96528b78e97599cf03
#
_entry.id   bbdd41f38c8d8a96528b78e97599cf03
#
_cell.length_a   1.000
_cell.length_b   1.000
_cell.length_c   1.000
_cell.angle_alpha   90.00
_cell.angle_beta   90.00
_cell.angle_gamma   90.00
#
_symmetry.space_group_name_H-M   'P 1'
#
loop_
_entity.id
_entity.type
_entity.pdbx_description
1 polymer ?
#
loop_
_entity_poly.entity_id
_entity_poly.type
_entity_poly.pdbx_seq_one_letter_code
_entity_poly.pdbx_strand_id
1 'polypeptide(L)'
;MSEEFLKYYNRELVYLRHKGHEFGEQYPKIAARLRLSEEVVEDPHVSRLLEGCAFLTARIRQSLDNAFPQLTEALIGQLFPDFHAPIPSMSVIKVNGSSSATSTVTVPAGERVTITAPGFKECDFLTCYDTQVLPFDVAEAKLENAPFSGADARIEADAKSVLKLSLCSNSDEISLANSSDKKLRFYLNGQSQVALQLYQSLFKSCIGIALVQKGRSKKELTPRHLKAVGFCDEEKVVPYSKRSFSGTRMLIEYLHFPEKFLFFDLLDLDLRAFGSEPQGEIWFYFNESNDWLEKQITSDNIQLGCTPVINLYKAKMKPVRVQPSEYEYQLHAEYMEPESSEVVSIDNVTLRNWNKVYDNLPPFYAGQHTNYRTQPEIYWVLRREDKNWAGGFDEPGREAFVSVVDKQHQLFCPESRENWLMSVEAWCCNRNLAAKIPFGGGLPQVSMPDCKDNFSKIKCLSTPTETIRAEMDESSRWQFAKLLTLNHFSDDAGAENLRQVLSLLAFRGTPETKALIDAIKGMKTTLTTGRVVQNGRVGFCNGTAITLQISEQILSREQIFFLGNVLSAYFSQFAEINTFTQLTITLTSTGERFFRWPASAGEKELL
;
A
#
# COMPACT_ATOMS: atom_id res chain seq x y z
N MET A 1 -22.45 -21.45 -6.87
CA MET A 1 -21.47 -22.31 -7.57
C MET A 1 -20.75 -21.42 -8.57
N SER A 2 -19.43 -21.38 -8.53
CA SER A 2 -18.65 -20.57 -9.46
C SER A 2 -18.77 -21.13 -10.89
N GLU A 3 -18.72 -20.28 -11.91
CA GLU A 3 -18.68 -20.68 -13.33
C GLU A 3 -17.53 -21.68 -13.60
N GLU A 4 -16.49 -21.59 -12.82
CA GLU A 4 -15.32 -22.44 -12.89
C GLU A 4 -15.62 -23.88 -12.48
N PHE A 5 -16.34 -24.08 -11.37
CA PHE A 5 -16.76 -25.43 -10.96
C PHE A 5 -17.68 -26.10 -11.98
N LEU A 6 -18.53 -25.33 -12.66
CA LEU A 6 -19.41 -25.84 -13.70
C LEU A 6 -18.64 -26.42 -14.88
N LYS A 7 -17.46 -25.86 -15.22
CA LYS A 7 -16.57 -26.39 -16.26
C LYS A 7 -16.02 -27.76 -15.87
N TYR A 8 -15.55 -27.91 -14.62
CA TYR A 8 -15.10 -29.22 -14.11
C TYR A 8 -16.22 -30.24 -14.11
N TYR A 9 -17.40 -29.86 -13.60
CA TYR A 9 -18.55 -30.75 -13.57
C TYR A 9 -18.96 -31.25 -14.96
N ASN A 10 -19.09 -30.36 -15.93
CA ASN A 10 -19.44 -30.71 -17.29
C ASN A 10 -18.39 -31.63 -17.94
N ARG A 11 -17.12 -31.36 -17.69
CA ARG A 11 -16.02 -32.19 -18.20
C ARG A 11 -16.05 -33.60 -17.63
N GLU A 12 -16.23 -33.74 -16.33
CA GLU A 12 -16.31 -35.05 -15.67
C GLU A 12 -17.58 -35.82 -16.08
N LEU A 13 -18.70 -35.12 -16.24
CA LEU A 13 -19.94 -35.74 -16.70
C LEU A 13 -19.80 -36.32 -18.12
N VAL A 14 -19.19 -35.57 -19.03
CA VAL A 14 -18.90 -36.05 -20.40
C VAL A 14 -17.94 -37.23 -20.34
N TYR A 15 -16.90 -37.17 -19.53
CA TYR A 15 -15.93 -38.24 -19.36
C TYR A 15 -16.58 -39.51 -18.83
N LEU A 16 -17.42 -39.45 -17.79
CA LEU A 16 -18.12 -40.59 -17.22
C LEU A 16 -19.11 -41.24 -18.23
N ARG A 17 -19.82 -40.42 -19.03
CA ARG A 17 -20.68 -40.92 -20.11
C ARG A 17 -19.90 -41.65 -21.17
N HIS A 18 -18.77 -41.08 -21.62
CA HIS A 18 -17.91 -41.71 -22.61
C HIS A 18 -17.33 -43.03 -22.10
N LYS A 19 -16.84 -43.06 -20.85
CA LYS A 19 -16.34 -44.30 -20.23
C LYS A 19 -17.43 -45.33 -19.97
N GLY A 20 -18.65 -44.88 -19.69
CA GLY A 20 -19.83 -45.76 -19.60
C GLY A 20 -20.15 -46.45 -20.93
N HIS A 21 -19.97 -45.74 -22.06
CA HIS A 21 -20.12 -46.29 -23.38
C HIS A 21 -19.04 -47.34 -23.71
N GLU A 22 -17.74 -47.02 -23.52
CA GLU A 22 -16.65 -47.96 -23.68
C GLU A 22 -16.81 -49.22 -22.83
N PHE A 23 -17.31 -49.07 -21.58
CA PHE A 23 -17.64 -50.21 -20.74
C PHE A 23 -18.78 -51.04 -21.30
N GLY A 24 -19.79 -50.39 -21.92
CA GLY A 24 -20.92 -51.06 -22.59
C GLY A 24 -20.49 -51.90 -23.75
N GLU A 25 -19.54 -51.46 -24.56
CA GLU A 25 -18.96 -52.24 -25.67
C GLU A 25 -18.18 -53.45 -25.16
N GLN A 26 -17.38 -53.29 -24.10
CA GLN A 26 -16.57 -54.39 -23.55
C GLN A 26 -17.41 -55.43 -22.76
N TYR A 27 -18.47 -54.98 -22.06
CA TYR A 27 -19.28 -55.83 -21.17
C TYR A 27 -20.80 -55.71 -21.42
N PRO A 28 -21.33 -56.09 -22.60
CA PRO A 28 -22.70 -55.80 -23.00
C PRO A 28 -23.75 -56.42 -22.07
N LYS A 29 -23.48 -57.57 -21.46
CA LYS A 29 -24.41 -58.24 -20.54
C LYS A 29 -24.58 -57.46 -19.22
N ILE A 30 -23.56 -56.78 -18.76
CA ILE A 30 -23.60 -55.98 -17.54
C ILE A 30 -24.20 -54.59 -17.85
N ALA A 31 -23.78 -53.99 -18.97
CA ALA A 31 -24.30 -52.70 -19.43
C ALA A 31 -25.82 -52.73 -19.69
N ALA A 32 -26.33 -53.85 -20.25
CA ALA A 32 -27.76 -54.05 -20.45
C ALA A 32 -28.57 -54.03 -19.11
N ARG A 33 -28.00 -54.50 -18.00
CA ARG A 33 -28.64 -54.42 -16.67
C ARG A 33 -28.65 -52.99 -16.14
N LEU A 34 -27.67 -52.15 -16.49
CA LEU A 34 -27.60 -50.76 -16.10
C LEU A 34 -28.27 -49.82 -17.12
N ARG A 35 -28.82 -50.36 -18.22
CA ARG A 35 -29.46 -49.64 -19.33
C ARG A 35 -28.55 -48.50 -19.86
N LEU A 36 -27.27 -48.80 -19.98
CA LEU A 36 -26.30 -47.92 -20.60
C LEU A 36 -26.37 -48.13 -22.13
N SER A 37 -26.99 -47.22 -22.87
CA SER A 37 -27.05 -47.22 -24.34
C SER A 37 -26.09 -46.17 -24.91
N GLU A 38 -25.87 -46.21 -26.24
CA GLU A 38 -24.78 -45.52 -26.95
C GLU A 38 -24.72 -43.97 -26.75
N GLU A 39 -25.81 -43.29 -26.45
CA GLU A 39 -25.80 -41.84 -26.30
C GLU A 39 -26.57 -41.32 -25.05
N VAL A 40 -27.49 -42.05 -24.51
CA VAL A 40 -28.36 -41.62 -23.40
C VAL A 40 -28.53 -42.74 -22.38
N VAL A 41 -28.33 -42.42 -21.13
CA VAL A 41 -28.70 -43.32 -20.02
C VAL A 41 -30.21 -43.30 -19.87
N GLU A 42 -30.89 -44.38 -20.28
CA GLU A 42 -32.35 -44.46 -20.29
C GLU A 42 -32.97 -44.49 -18.88
N ASP A 43 -32.22 -44.96 -17.89
CA ASP A 43 -32.69 -44.99 -16.51
C ASP A 43 -32.40 -43.69 -15.77
N PRO A 44 -33.41 -42.92 -15.33
CA PRO A 44 -33.21 -41.67 -14.62
C PRO A 44 -32.46 -41.83 -13.28
N HIS A 45 -32.52 -43.00 -12.66
CA HIS A 45 -31.79 -43.25 -11.42
C HIS A 45 -30.29 -43.43 -11.67
N VAL A 46 -29.93 -44.12 -12.73
CA VAL A 46 -28.53 -44.29 -13.15
C VAL A 46 -27.96 -42.95 -13.62
N SER A 47 -28.72 -42.11 -14.36
CA SER A 47 -28.30 -40.76 -14.74
C SER A 47 -28.00 -39.89 -13.54
N ARG A 48 -28.88 -39.89 -12.51
CA ARG A 48 -28.65 -39.13 -11.27
C ARG A 48 -27.44 -39.62 -10.48
N LEU A 49 -27.18 -40.93 -10.48
CA LEU A 49 -25.96 -41.47 -9.86
C LEU A 49 -24.69 -41.01 -10.58
N LEU A 50 -24.70 -41.02 -11.93
CA LEU A 50 -23.60 -40.52 -12.73
C LEU A 50 -23.38 -39.02 -12.52
N GLU A 51 -24.45 -38.24 -12.44
CA GLU A 51 -24.37 -36.80 -12.11
C GLU A 51 -23.80 -36.56 -10.72
N GLY A 52 -24.22 -37.39 -9.72
CA GLY A 52 -23.66 -37.34 -8.37
C GLY A 52 -22.17 -37.72 -8.32
N CYS A 53 -21.79 -38.78 -9.08
CA CYS A 53 -20.38 -39.15 -9.22
C CYS A 53 -19.57 -38.06 -9.94
N ALA A 54 -20.10 -37.47 -11.03
CA ALA A 54 -19.50 -36.36 -11.73
C ALA A 54 -19.29 -35.15 -10.81
N PHE A 55 -20.24 -34.86 -9.96
CA PHE A 55 -20.11 -33.77 -8.97
C PHE A 55 -19.00 -34.06 -7.96
N LEU A 56 -18.91 -35.26 -7.42
CA LEU A 56 -17.86 -35.63 -6.46
C LEU A 56 -16.47 -35.65 -7.12
N THR A 57 -16.36 -36.24 -8.32
CA THR A 57 -15.08 -36.29 -9.05
C THR A 57 -14.63 -34.91 -9.53
N ALA A 58 -15.56 -34.06 -9.98
CA ALA A 58 -15.28 -32.66 -10.31
C ALA A 58 -14.74 -31.88 -9.10
N ARG A 59 -15.32 -32.11 -7.93
CA ARG A 59 -14.84 -31.48 -6.68
C ARG A 59 -13.45 -31.97 -6.29
N ILE A 60 -13.21 -33.29 -6.41
CA ILE A 60 -11.88 -33.87 -6.15
C ILE A 60 -10.86 -33.32 -7.15
N ARG A 61 -11.21 -33.25 -8.44
CA ARG A 61 -10.33 -32.78 -9.49
C ARG A 61 -10.03 -31.28 -9.35
N GLN A 62 -11.04 -30.49 -9.08
CA GLN A 62 -10.83 -29.07 -8.73
C GLN A 62 -9.94 -28.94 -7.50
N SER A 63 -10.14 -29.78 -6.47
CA SER A 63 -9.29 -29.78 -5.28
C SER A 63 -7.85 -30.24 -5.59
N LEU A 64 -7.65 -31.19 -6.50
CA LEU A 64 -6.32 -31.63 -6.94
C LEU A 64 -5.63 -30.60 -7.83
N ASP A 65 -6.34 -30.01 -8.79
CA ASP A 65 -5.81 -28.95 -9.64
C ASP A 65 -5.49 -27.69 -8.80
N ASN A 66 -6.27 -27.43 -7.75
CA ASN A 66 -5.99 -26.41 -6.74
C ASN A 66 -4.96 -26.84 -5.70
N ALA A 67 -4.52 -28.10 -5.63
CA ALA A 67 -3.60 -28.62 -4.61
C ALA A 67 -2.12 -28.30 -4.87
N PHE A 68 -1.76 -27.82 -6.07
CA PHE A 68 -0.44 -27.23 -6.32
C PHE A 68 -0.25 -25.81 -5.79
N PRO A 69 -1.27 -25.11 -5.22
CA PRO A 69 -1.07 -23.84 -4.53
C PRO A 69 -0.07 -23.93 -3.39
N GLN A 70 0.08 -25.07 -2.75
CA GLN A 70 0.98 -25.21 -1.59
C GLN A 70 2.44 -24.88 -1.93
N LEU A 71 2.94 -25.26 -3.10
CA LEU A 71 4.31 -24.91 -3.51
C LEU A 71 4.44 -23.42 -3.81
N THR A 72 3.48 -22.86 -4.58
CA THR A 72 3.48 -21.44 -4.92
C THR A 72 3.20 -20.57 -3.72
N GLU A 73 2.30 -20.99 -2.82
CA GLU A 73 2.04 -20.31 -1.54
C GLU A 73 3.28 -20.35 -0.62
N ALA A 74 3.99 -21.47 -0.57
CA ALA A 74 5.23 -21.58 0.19
C ALA A 74 6.31 -20.64 -0.37
N LEU A 75 6.47 -20.59 -1.69
CA LEU A 75 7.41 -19.66 -2.35
C LEU A 75 7.02 -18.19 -2.11
N ILE A 76 5.75 -17.84 -2.31
CA ILE A 76 5.25 -16.49 -2.05
C ILE A 76 5.38 -16.17 -0.57
N GLY A 77 5.01 -17.09 0.32
CA GLY A 77 5.11 -16.91 1.77
C GLY A 77 6.55 -16.70 2.27
N GLN A 78 7.56 -17.23 1.56
CA GLN A 78 8.97 -16.96 1.85
C GLN A 78 9.46 -15.63 1.30
N LEU A 79 9.12 -15.33 0.05
CA LEU A 79 9.66 -14.19 -0.68
C LEU A 79 8.82 -12.92 -0.47
N PHE A 80 7.52 -13.09 -0.26
CA PHE A 80 6.57 -11.99 -0.15
C PHE A 80 5.38 -12.36 0.76
N PRO A 81 5.61 -12.52 2.07
CA PRO A 81 4.60 -13.03 3.01
C PRO A 81 3.34 -12.16 3.09
N ASP A 82 3.45 -10.89 2.75
CA ASP A 82 2.34 -9.93 2.86
C ASP A 82 1.43 -9.88 1.61
N PHE A 83 1.75 -10.62 0.54
CA PHE A 83 1.00 -10.58 -0.73
C PHE A 83 -0.47 -10.97 -0.57
N HIS A 84 -0.75 -11.97 0.24
CA HIS A 84 -2.11 -12.44 0.50
C HIS A 84 -2.81 -11.67 1.64
N ALA A 85 -2.11 -10.77 2.31
CA ALA A 85 -2.70 -9.94 3.34
C ALA A 85 -3.66 -8.93 2.69
N PRO A 86 -4.83 -8.66 3.29
CA PRO A 86 -5.66 -7.55 2.84
C PRO A 86 -4.91 -6.23 3.07
N ILE A 87 -5.02 -5.31 2.13
CA ILE A 87 -4.55 -3.94 2.28
C ILE A 87 -5.69 -3.16 2.92
N PRO A 88 -5.54 -2.71 4.17
CA PRO A 88 -6.61 -2.04 4.89
C PRO A 88 -6.99 -0.69 4.27
N SER A 89 -8.16 -0.17 4.63
CA SER A 89 -8.59 1.18 4.27
C SER A 89 -7.61 2.23 4.77
N MET A 90 -7.33 3.22 3.94
CA MET A 90 -6.41 4.33 4.21
C MET A 90 -7.10 5.66 3.98
N SER A 91 -6.67 6.69 4.70
CA SER A 91 -7.13 8.06 4.54
C SER A 91 -6.07 9.05 5.01
N VAL A 92 -6.30 10.34 4.79
CA VAL A 92 -5.47 11.42 5.33
C VAL A 92 -6.32 12.22 6.30
N ILE A 93 -5.76 12.49 7.49
CA ILE A 93 -6.38 13.36 8.49
C ILE A 93 -5.53 14.60 8.74
N LYS A 94 -6.19 15.70 9.13
CA LYS A 94 -5.55 16.90 9.67
C LYS A 94 -5.85 17.01 11.15
N VAL A 95 -4.82 17.19 11.94
CA VAL A 95 -4.91 17.47 13.38
C VAL A 95 -4.62 18.94 13.62
N ASN A 96 -5.61 19.69 14.08
CA ASN A 96 -5.46 21.09 14.40
C ASN A 96 -5.08 21.26 15.88
N GLY A 97 -4.04 22.03 16.14
CA GLY A 97 -3.67 22.42 17.49
C GLY A 97 -4.78 23.19 18.20
N SER A 98 -4.82 23.11 19.52
CA SER A 98 -5.72 23.96 20.32
C SER A 98 -5.34 25.43 20.16
N SER A 99 -6.33 26.32 20.22
CA SER A 99 -6.08 27.78 20.27
C SER A 99 -5.24 28.22 21.48
N SER A 100 -5.17 27.38 22.51
CA SER A 100 -4.34 27.58 23.70
C SER A 100 -2.97 26.91 23.65
N ALA A 101 -2.64 26.20 22.56
CA ALA A 101 -1.36 25.52 22.42
C ALA A 101 -0.22 26.53 22.22
N THR A 102 0.70 26.58 23.16
CA THR A 102 1.87 27.48 23.14
C THR A 102 3.13 26.84 22.56
N SER A 103 3.13 25.53 22.34
CA SER A 103 4.27 24.76 21.86
C SER A 103 3.83 23.71 20.84
N THR A 104 4.76 23.27 20.03
CA THR A 104 4.56 22.14 19.10
C THR A 104 4.31 20.86 19.87
N VAL A 105 3.27 20.14 19.51
CA VAL A 105 2.94 18.80 20.02
C VAL A 105 3.21 17.78 18.93
N THR A 106 3.90 16.70 19.25
CA THR A 106 4.17 15.61 18.29
C THR A 106 3.22 14.46 18.56
N VAL A 107 2.38 14.13 17.57
CA VAL A 107 1.58 12.91 17.55
C VAL A 107 2.45 11.81 16.96
N PRO A 108 2.78 10.75 17.72
CA PRO A 108 3.62 9.67 17.21
C PRO A 108 2.91 8.83 16.15
N ALA A 109 3.68 8.15 15.31
CA ALA A 109 3.17 7.09 14.46
C ALA A 109 2.65 5.93 15.33
N GLY A 110 1.53 5.32 14.91
CA GLY A 110 0.87 4.23 15.65
C GLY A 110 -0.13 4.69 16.70
N GLU A 111 -0.44 5.99 16.79
CA GLU A 111 -1.49 6.51 17.67
C GLU A 111 -2.87 6.12 17.15
N ARG A 112 -3.76 5.73 18.07
CA ARG A 112 -5.12 5.31 17.74
C ARG A 112 -6.01 6.48 17.36
N VAL A 113 -6.68 6.33 16.22
CA VAL A 113 -7.65 7.29 15.69
C VAL A 113 -8.97 6.56 15.44
N THR A 114 -10.05 7.04 16.02
CA THR A 114 -11.38 6.48 15.79
C THR A 114 -12.15 7.36 14.81
N ILE A 115 -12.63 6.74 13.74
CA ILE A 115 -13.44 7.41 12.70
C ILE A 115 -14.86 6.83 12.77
N THR A 116 -15.84 7.71 12.88
CA THR A 116 -17.25 7.32 13.03
C THR A 116 -18.19 8.29 12.30
N ALA A 117 -19.39 7.82 12.00
CA ALA A 117 -20.51 8.64 11.54
C ALA A 117 -21.82 8.11 12.14
N PRO A 118 -22.85 8.96 12.28
CA PRO A 118 -24.15 8.55 12.79
C PRO A 118 -24.74 7.38 12.00
N GLY A 119 -25.07 6.29 12.69
CA GLY A 119 -25.62 5.07 12.07
C GLY A 119 -24.61 4.11 11.49
N PHE A 120 -23.31 4.39 11.60
CA PHE A 120 -22.23 3.51 11.15
C PHE A 120 -21.42 3.00 12.34
N LYS A 121 -20.81 1.82 12.18
CA LYS A 121 -19.89 1.26 13.19
C LYS A 121 -18.61 2.09 13.25
N GLU A 122 -18.09 2.22 14.46
CA GLU A 122 -16.78 2.83 14.68
C GLU A 122 -15.67 2.01 14.03
N CYS A 123 -14.75 2.70 13.38
CA CYS A 123 -13.59 2.10 12.76
C CYS A 123 -12.32 2.68 13.37
N ASP A 124 -11.43 1.79 13.81
CA ASP A 124 -10.16 2.17 14.40
C ASP A 124 -9.08 2.25 13.33
N PHE A 125 -8.33 3.33 13.37
CA PHE A 125 -7.20 3.61 12.51
C PHE A 125 -5.95 3.87 13.35
N LEU A 126 -4.79 3.75 12.72
CA LEU A 126 -3.51 4.17 13.30
C LEU A 126 -2.89 5.26 12.45
N THR A 127 -2.24 6.23 13.10
CA THR A 127 -1.40 7.22 12.41
C THR A 127 -0.16 6.55 11.82
N CYS A 128 0.25 6.97 10.62
CA CYS A 128 1.39 6.36 9.94
C CYS A 128 2.68 7.17 10.10
N TYR A 129 2.59 8.48 10.32
CA TYR A 129 3.75 9.36 10.42
C TYR A 129 3.79 10.06 11.77
N ASP A 130 5.00 10.29 12.27
CA ASP A 130 5.20 11.27 13.34
C ASP A 130 4.80 12.66 12.83
N THR A 131 3.77 13.24 13.45
CA THR A 131 3.12 14.45 12.96
C THR A 131 3.27 15.56 13.97
N GLN A 132 3.88 16.65 13.53
CA GLN A 132 4.00 17.86 14.31
C GLN A 132 2.70 18.67 14.20
N VAL A 133 2.02 18.85 15.29
CA VAL A 133 0.89 19.76 15.45
C VAL A 133 1.43 21.08 15.94
N LEU A 134 1.38 22.07 15.05
CA LEU A 134 2.01 23.36 15.25
C LEU A 134 1.01 24.36 15.86
N PRO A 135 1.50 25.39 16.61
CA PRO A 135 0.65 26.46 17.14
C PRO A 135 0.28 27.50 16.06
N PHE A 136 0.51 27.20 14.79
CA PHE A 136 0.19 28.04 13.64
C PHE A 136 -0.29 27.20 12.45
N ASP A 137 -0.99 27.81 11.51
CA ASP A 137 -1.48 27.14 10.31
C ASP A 137 -1.30 28.03 9.06
N VAL A 138 -1.55 27.48 7.88
CA VAL A 138 -1.59 28.21 6.62
C VAL A 138 -2.88 29.00 6.55
N ALA A 139 -2.80 30.32 6.63
CA ALA A 139 -3.94 31.21 6.56
C ALA A 139 -4.35 31.48 5.11
N GLU A 140 -3.37 31.73 4.24
CA GLU A 140 -3.60 32.04 2.83
C GLU A 140 -2.54 31.37 1.97
N ALA A 141 -2.94 30.87 0.80
CA ALA A 141 -2.06 30.39 -0.25
C ALA A 141 -2.48 31.03 -1.57
N LYS A 142 -1.54 31.71 -2.24
CA LYS A 142 -1.80 32.43 -3.49
C LYS A 142 -0.64 32.22 -4.46
N LEU A 143 -0.96 31.84 -5.69
CA LEU A 143 -0.01 31.86 -6.80
C LEU A 143 -0.21 33.17 -7.59
N GLU A 144 0.88 33.85 -7.90
CA GLU A 144 0.89 35.04 -8.73
C GLU A 144 1.86 34.84 -9.88
N ASN A 145 1.41 35.08 -11.11
CA ASN A 145 2.26 35.11 -12.28
C ASN A 145 2.90 36.49 -12.44
N ALA A 146 4.05 36.57 -13.10
CA ALA A 146 4.72 37.83 -13.36
C ALA A 146 3.88 38.75 -14.25
N PRO A 147 3.82 40.08 -13.96
CA PRO A 147 4.56 40.80 -12.92
C PRO A 147 3.90 40.67 -11.52
N PHE A 148 4.63 40.29 -10.53
CA PHE A 148 4.19 40.21 -9.14
C PHE A 148 4.95 41.20 -8.25
N SER A 149 4.38 41.55 -7.09
CA SER A 149 5.09 42.36 -6.11
C SER A 149 6.18 41.53 -5.43
N GLY A 150 7.42 41.94 -5.58
CA GLY A 150 8.60 41.23 -5.08
C GLY A 150 8.90 41.50 -3.61
N ALA A 151 9.76 40.67 -3.02
CA ALA A 151 10.28 40.81 -1.67
C ALA A 151 11.78 41.20 -1.65
N ASP A 152 12.28 41.77 -2.72
CA ASP A 152 13.72 42.11 -2.92
C ASP A 152 14.65 40.88 -2.81
N ALA A 153 14.14 39.68 -3.16
CA ALA A 153 14.97 38.49 -3.20
C ALA A 153 15.76 38.39 -4.49
N ARG A 154 17.00 37.92 -4.43
CA ARG A 154 17.87 37.79 -5.62
C ARG A 154 17.32 36.87 -6.69
N ILE A 155 16.46 35.91 -6.26
CA ILE A 155 15.86 34.86 -7.07
C ILE A 155 14.74 35.43 -7.99
N GLU A 156 14.20 36.60 -7.68
CA GLU A 156 13.05 37.18 -8.38
C GLU A 156 13.30 37.49 -9.85
N ALA A 157 14.55 37.81 -10.20
CA ALA A 157 14.92 38.18 -11.57
C ALA A 157 14.67 37.06 -12.59
N ASP A 158 14.75 35.78 -12.16
CA ASP A 158 14.59 34.60 -13.00
C ASP A 158 13.22 33.95 -12.84
N ALA A 159 12.39 34.47 -11.93
CA ALA A 159 11.08 33.86 -11.61
C ALA A 159 9.98 34.36 -12.56
N LYS A 160 9.15 33.43 -13.02
CA LYS A 160 7.95 33.72 -13.81
C LYS A 160 6.66 33.66 -12.99
N SER A 161 6.68 32.98 -11.88
CA SER A 161 5.58 32.95 -10.92
C SER A 161 6.07 32.71 -9.50
N VAL A 162 5.27 33.08 -8.52
CA VAL A 162 5.55 32.93 -7.10
C VAL A 162 4.33 32.39 -6.36
N LEU A 163 4.53 31.33 -5.55
CA LEU A 163 3.54 30.82 -4.62
C LEU A 163 3.83 31.41 -3.24
N LYS A 164 2.90 32.22 -2.74
CA LYS A 164 2.97 32.86 -1.43
C LYS A 164 2.14 32.06 -0.45
N LEU A 165 2.74 31.56 0.62
CA LEU A 165 2.09 30.90 1.74
C LEU A 165 2.17 31.80 2.96
N SER A 166 1.02 32.32 3.43
CA SER A 166 0.94 33.10 4.65
C SER A 166 0.70 32.17 5.83
N LEU A 167 1.63 32.15 6.78
CA LEU A 167 1.52 31.43 8.05
C LEU A 167 0.98 32.39 9.11
N CYS A 168 -0.02 31.95 9.86
CA CYS A 168 -0.59 32.71 10.96
C CYS A 168 -0.63 31.87 12.23
N SER A 169 -0.21 32.45 13.35
CA SER A 169 -0.33 31.81 14.66
C SER A 169 -1.81 31.68 15.07
N ASN A 170 -2.12 30.61 15.80
CA ASN A 170 -3.46 30.37 16.34
C ASN A 170 -3.82 31.36 17.45
N SER A 171 -2.85 32.12 17.98
CA SER A 171 -3.02 33.16 18.99
C SER A 171 -2.06 34.31 18.72
N ASP A 172 -2.55 35.55 18.91
CA ASP A 172 -1.73 36.77 18.72
C ASP A 172 -0.56 36.89 19.71
N GLU A 173 -0.60 36.14 20.80
CA GLU A 173 0.45 36.13 21.83
C GLU A 173 1.63 35.21 21.46
N ILE A 174 1.49 34.35 20.45
CA ILE A 174 2.48 33.36 20.10
C ILE A 174 3.18 33.77 18.82
N SER A 175 4.48 33.98 18.92
CA SER A 175 5.34 34.25 17.76
C SER A 175 5.72 32.95 17.04
N LEU A 176 5.78 33.00 15.71
CA LEU A 176 6.32 31.91 14.89
C LEU A 176 7.77 31.54 15.27
N ALA A 177 8.54 32.49 15.76
CA ALA A 177 9.92 32.30 16.21
C ALA A 177 10.07 31.44 17.47
N ASN A 178 9.00 31.23 18.23
CA ASN A 178 9.01 30.38 19.42
C ASN A 178 9.06 28.87 19.05
N SER A 179 8.71 28.53 17.82
CA SER A 179 8.84 27.16 17.33
C SER A 179 10.31 26.89 16.97
N SER A 180 10.90 25.90 17.63
CA SER A 180 12.28 25.45 17.37
C SER A 180 12.38 24.47 16.21
N ASP A 181 11.29 24.25 15.50
CA ASP A 181 11.19 23.25 14.45
C ASP A 181 12.02 23.69 13.22
N LYS A 182 12.94 22.82 12.81
CA LYS A 182 13.76 23.02 11.61
C LYS A 182 13.15 22.42 10.36
N LYS A 183 12.00 21.75 10.50
CA LYS A 183 11.33 21.02 9.45
C LYS A 183 9.83 21.29 9.52
N LEU A 184 9.23 21.66 8.39
CA LEU A 184 7.79 21.74 8.25
C LEU A 184 7.33 20.73 7.21
N ARG A 185 6.33 19.92 7.56
CA ARG A 185 5.70 18.95 6.66
C ARG A 185 4.35 19.49 6.19
N PHE A 186 4.24 19.64 4.88
CA PHE A 186 3.03 20.07 4.21
C PHE A 186 2.38 18.92 3.45
N TYR A 187 1.07 18.98 3.32
CA TYR A 187 0.26 18.09 2.51
C TYR A 187 -0.45 18.87 1.41
N LEU A 188 -0.38 18.36 0.17
CA LEU A 188 -1.08 18.91 -0.99
C LEU A 188 -2.48 18.29 -1.08
N ASN A 189 -3.48 19.07 -0.68
CA ASN A 189 -4.87 18.64 -0.61
C ASN A 189 -5.70 19.17 -1.78
N GLY A 190 -6.84 18.55 -2.07
CA GLY A 190 -7.82 19.00 -3.03
C GLY A 190 -7.97 18.09 -4.24
N GLN A 191 -8.46 18.65 -5.33
CA GLN A 191 -8.62 17.88 -6.57
C GLN A 191 -7.27 17.38 -7.07
N SER A 192 -7.24 16.12 -7.52
CA SER A 192 -6.01 15.45 -7.96
C SER A 192 -5.21 16.27 -8.98
N GLN A 193 -5.88 16.96 -9.92
CA GLN A 193 -5.21 17.79 -10.91
C GLN A 193 -4.48 18.98 -10.28
N VAL A 194 -5.10 19.68 -9.32
CA VAL A 194 -4.48 20.82 -8.61
C VAL A 194 -3.29 20.35 -7.79
N ALA A 195 -3.46 19.26 -7.02
CA ALA A 195 -2.40 18.71 -6.18
C ALA A 195 -1.18 18.24 -7.00
N LEU A 196 -1.41 17.56 -8.14
CA LEU A 196 -0.34 17.09 -9.02
C LEU A 196 0.38 18.24 -9.73
N GLN A 197 -0.33 19.30 -10.15
CA GLN A 197 0.30 20.49 -10.73
C GLN A 197 1.14 21.24 -9.70
N LEU A 198 0.63 21.41 -8.48
CA LEU A 198 1.42 21.97 -7.37
C LEU A 198 2.68 21.13 -7.09
N TYR A 199 2.53 19.80 -7.03
CA TYR A 199 3.63 18.89 -6.84
C TYR A 199 4.68 19.03 -7.94
N GLN A 200 4.27 19.07 -9.20
CA GLN A 200 5.18 19.31 -10.32
C GLN A 200 5.87 20.69 -10.24
N SER A 201 5.14 21.74 -9.93
CA SER A 201 5.72 23.06 -9.77
C SER A 201 6.78 23.11 -8.67
N LEU A 202 6.52 22.50 -7.52
CA LEU A 202 7.45 22.44 -6.39
C LEU A 202 8.74 21.67 -6.71
N PHE A 203 8.64 20.51 -7.38
CA PHE A 203 9.80 19.61 -7.56
C PHE A 203 10.49 19.73 -8.93
N LYS A 204 9.81 20.29 -9.94
CA LYS A 204 10.39 20.46 -11.28
C LYS A 204 10.79 21.91 -11.55
N SER A 205 9.92 22.86 -11.20
CA SER A 205 10.01 24.25 -11.66
C SER A 205 10.50 25.22 -10.57
N CYS A 206 10.67 24.78 -9.32
CA CYS A 206 11.14 25.62 -8.22
C CYS A 206 12.61 25.99 -8.41
N ILE A 207 12.90 27.30 -8.42
CA ILE A 207 14.26 27.86 -8.52
C ILE A 207 14.79 28.35 -7.17
N GLY A 208 13.91 28.66 -6.22
CA GLY A 208 14.29 29.08 -4.88
C GLY A 208 13.12 29.36 -3.99
N ILE A 209 13.41 29.54 -2.70
CA ILE A 209 12.43 29.76 -1.65
C ILE A 209 12.91 30.94 -0.80
N ALA A 210 12.01 31.81 -0.39
CA ALA A 210 12.33 32.92 0.51
C ALA A 210 11.39 32.94 1.72
N LEU A 211 11.95 33.18 2.89
CA LEU A 211 11.18 33.55 4.08
C LEU A 211 10.99 35.06 4.06
N VAL A 212 9.73 35.49 3.98
CA VAL A 212 9.38 36.89 3.80
C VAL A 212 8.59 37.38 5.00
N GLN A 213 8.91 38.59 5.43
CA GLN A 213 8.19 39.29 6.47
C GLN A 213 7.97 40.75 6.11
N LYS A 214 6.73 41.20 6.16
CA LYS A 214 6.34 42.59 5.79
C LYS A 214 6.92 43.00 4.42
N GLY A 215 6.83 42.08 3.43
CA GLY A 215 7.29 42.33 2.06
C GLY A 215 8.80 42.37 1.86
N ARG A 216 9.58 41.89 2.83
CA ARG A 216 11.08 41.84 2.71
C ARG A 216 11.59 40.43 2.93
N SER A 217 12.45 39.97 2.03
CA SER A 217 13.15 38.67 2.21
C SER A 217 14.07 38.73 3.42
N LYS A 218 13.93 37.76 4.31
CA LYS A 218 14.76 37.58 5.50
C LYS A 218 15.81 36.48 5.32
N LYS A 219 15.43 35.41 4.63
CA LYS A 219 16.32 34.27 4.38
C LYS A 219 15.93 33.61 3.05
N GLU A 220 16.91 33.33 2.23
CA GLU A 220 16.74 32.59 0.98
C GLU A 220 17.20 31.14 1.17
N LEU A 221 16.43 30.21 0.61
CA LEU A 221 16.66 28.77 0.63
C LEU A 221 16.74 28.26 -0.82
N THR A 222 17.51 27.22 -1.04
CA THR A 222 17.62 26.57 -2.34
C THR A 222 16.57 25.45 -2.48
N PRO A 223 16.23 25.00 -3.69
CA PRO A 223 15.29 23.89 -3.90
C PRO A 223 15.72 22.57 -3.22
N ARG A 224 17.00 22.43 -2.84
CA ARG A 224 17.51 21.26 -2.12
C ARG A 224 16.92 21.08 -0.72
N HIS A 225 16.33 22.13 -0.16
CA HIS A 225 15.64 22.08 1.13
C HIS A 225 14.22 21.52 1.00
N LEU A 226 13.70 21.34 -0.24
CA LEU A 226 12.48 20.62 -0.51
C LEU A 226 12.76 19.12 -0.62
N LYS A 227 12.07 18.33 0.18
CA LYS A 227 12.14 16.87 0.13
C LYS A 227 10.75 16.28 -0.08
N ALA A 228 10.60 15.45 -1.08
CA ALA A 228 9.37 14.66 -1.26
C ALA A 228 9.29 13.59 -0.16
N VAL A 229 8.09 13.36 0.35
CA VAL A 229 7.79 12.41 1.44
C VAL A 229 7.09 11.17 0.88
N GLY A 230 7.21 10.06 1.56
CA GLY A 230 6.54 8.80 1.21
C GLY A 230 7.45 7.75 0.56
N PHE A 231 8.72 8.06 0.34
CA PHE A 231 9.67 7.18 -0.35
C PHE A 231 10.58 6.38 0.58
N CYS A 232 10.73 6.80 1.83
CA CYS A 232 11.57 6.12 2.82
C CYS A 232 10.80 4.99 3.53
N ASP A 233 11.53 4.02 4.07
CA ASP A 233 10.91 2.91 4.84
C ASP A 233 10.21 3.37 6.12
N GLU A 234 10.64 4.48 6.71
CA GLU A 234 10.03 5.09 7.90
C GLU A 234 8.70 5.77 7.58
N GLU A 235 8.49 6.11 6.30
CA GLU A 235 7.28 6.77 5.80
C GLU A 235 6.30 5.77 5.16
N LYS A 236 6.33 4.50 5.59
CA LYS A 236 5.40 3.47 5.14
C LYS A 236 3.99 3.71 5.71
N VAL A 237 2.97 3.35 4.93
CA VAL A 237 1.57 3.32 5.36
C VAL A 237 1.13 1.88 5.54
N VAL A 238 1.30 1.04 4.54
CA VAL A 238 0.96 -0.38 4.63
C VAL A 238 2.02 -1.11 5.45
N PRO A 239 1.63 -1.89 6.49
CA PRO A 239 2.58 -2.70 7.24
C PRO A 239 3.18 -3.77 6.34
N TYR A 240 4.49 -3.91 6.39
CA TYR A 240 5.23 -4.81 5.52
C TYR A 240 6.30 -5.55 6.30
N SER A 241 6.46 -6.83 6.00
CA SER A 241 7.54 -7.65 6.54
C SER A 241 8.90 -7.11 6.05
N LYS A 242 9.90 -7.14 6.91
CA LYS A 242 11.29 -6.77 6.52
C LYS A 242 11.88 -7.66 5.42
N ARG A 243 11.24 -8.77 5.10
CA ARG A 243 11.65 -9.70 4.03
C ARG A 243 11.12 -9.30 2.67
N SER A 244 9.98 -8.64 2.66
CA SER A 244 9.35 -8.22 1.41
C SER A 244 10.15 -7.06 0.80
N PHE A 245 10.30 -7.10 -0.52
CA PHE A 245 11.00 -6.05 -1.26
C PHE A 245 10.25 -4.71 -1.14
N SER A 246 10.90 -3.70 -0.56
CA SER A 246 10.26 -2.42 -0.24
C SER A 246 9.77 -1.67 -1.48
N GLY A 247 10.37 -1.89 -2.65
CA GLY A 247 9.91 -1.33 -3.92
C GLY A 247 8.52 -1.80 -4.32
N THR A 248 8.20 -3.08 -4.10
CA THR A 248 6.86 -3.59 -4.37
C THR A 248 5.80 -2.93 -3.50
N ARG A 249 6.10 -2.73 -2.20
CA ARG A 249 5.22 -1.98 -1.29
C ARG A 249 4.97 -0.57 -1.80
N MET A 250 6.03 0.14 -2.21
CA MET A 250 5.91 1.51 -2.70
C MET A 250 5.03 1.61 -3.95
N LEU A 251 5.15 0.64 -4.89
CA LEU A 251 4.26 0.56 -6.05
C LEU A 251 2.81 0.26 -5.66
N ILE A 252 2.57 -0.65 -4.70
CA ILE A 252 1.24 -0.93 -4.17
C ILE A 252 0.63 0.34 -3.55
N GLU A 253 1.37 1.03 -2.69
CA GLU A 253 0.92 2.28 -2.08
C GLU A 253 0.62 3.36 -3.12
N TYR A 254 1.44 3.47 -4.17
CA TYR A 254 1.20 4.42 -5.27
C TYR A 254 -0.07 4.10 -6.06
N LEU A 255 -0.29 2.82 -6.39
CA LEU A 255 -1.43 2.39 -7.20
C LEU A 255 -2.77 2.46 -6.44
N HIS A 256 -2.73 2.37 -5.10
CA HIS A 256 -3.93 2.25 -4.28
C HIS A 256 -4.17 3.42 -3.33
N PHE A 257 -3.14 4.19 -3.01
CA PHE A 257 -3.20 5.36 -2.14
C PHE A 257 -2.15 6.41 -2.53
N PRO A 258 -2.28 7.03 -3.73
CA PRO A 258 -1.33 8.02 -4.23
C PRO A 258 -1.21 9.26 -3.34
N GLU A 259 -2.23 9.59 -2.54
CA GLU A 259 -2.25 10.72 -1.60
C GLU A 259 -1.08 10.70 -0.61
N LYS A 260 -0.56 9.51 -0.29
CA LYS A 260 0.64 9.34 0.53
C LYS A 260 1.86 10.10 0.01
N PHE A 261 1.99 10.22 -1.31
CA PHE A 261 3.15 10.86 -1.96
C PHE A 261 2.97 12.34 -2.21
N LEU A 262 1.82 12.90 -1.82
CA LEU A 262 1.52 14.33 -1.92
C LEU A 262 1.99 15.15 -0.71
N PHE A 263 2.83 14.56 0.12
CA PHE A 263 3.50 15.27 1.22
C PHE A 263 4.87 15.78 0.78
N PHE A 264 5.26 16.92 1.32
CA PHE A 264 6.62 17.43 1.17
C PHE A 264 7.12 18.07 2.46
N ASP A 265 8.42 17.95 2.68
CA ASP A 265 9.12 18.53 3.80
C ASP A 265 9.92 19.74 3.32
N LEU A 266 9.84 20.83 4.06
CA LEU A 266 10.76 21.96 3.94
C LEU A 266 11.73 21.88 5.11
N LEU A 267 13.01 21.65 4.77
CA LEU A 267 14.10 21.40 5.71
C LEU A 267 14.90 22.67 5.99
N ASP A 268 15.67 22.65 7.08
CA ASP A 268 16.59 23.72 7.52
C ASP A 268 15.91 25.10 7.65
N LEU A 269 14.64 25.09 7.98
CA LEU A 269 13.90 26.28 8.31
C LEU A 269 14.45 26.92 9.59
N ASP A 270 14.59 28.24 9.54
CA ASP A 270 14.85 29.05 10.72
C ASP A 270 13.71 30.03 10.90
N LEU A 271 12.70 29.61 11.65
CA LEU A 271 11.50 30.41 11.91
C LEU A 271 11.80 31.66 12.75
N ARG A 272 13.00 31.75 13.37
CA ARG A 272 13.45 32.94 14.08
C ARG A 272 13.62 34.14 13.14
N ALA A 273 13.76 33.88 11.83
CA ALA A 273 13.79 34.92 10.82
C ALA A 273 12.53 35.80 10.79
N PHE A 274 11.40 35.28 11.26
CA PHE A 274 10.13 36.01 11.39
C PHE A 274 10.06 36.92 12.63
N GLY A 275 11.05 36.87 13.54
CA GLY A 275 11.08 37.70 14.75
C GLY A 275 9.89 37.43 15.70
N SER A 276 9.42 38.46 16.39
CA SER A 276 8.31 38.35 17.36
C SER A 276 6.91 38.45 16.75
N GLU A 277 6.79 38.45 15.43
CA GLU A 277 5.50 38.62 14.76
C GLU A 277 4.69 37.30 14.76
N PRO A 278 3.35 37.37 14.86
CA PRO A 278 2.50 36.19 14.76
C PRO A 278 2.26 35.72 13.31
N GLN A 279 2.75 36.46 12.32
CA GLN A 279 2.57 36.20 10.90
C GLN A 279 3.90 36.18 10.16
N GLY A 280 4.02 35.34 9.16
CA GLY A 280 5.16 35.24 8.27
C GLY A 280 4.77 34.57 6.97
N GLU A 281 5.56 34.75 5.93
CA GLU A 281 5.27 34.22 4.62
C GLU A 281 6.42 33.36 4.11
N ILE A 282 6.09 32.27 3.41
CA ILE A 282 7.03 31.44 2.68
C ILE A 282 6.70 31.59 1.20
N TRP A 283 7.67 32.05 0.42
CA TRP A 283 7.51 32.28 -1.00
C TRP A 283 8.31 31.26 -1.80
N PHE A 284 7.65 30.54 -2.71
CA PHE A 284 8.30 29.61 -3.65
C PHE A 284 8.31 30.22 -5.03
N TYR A 285 9.50 30.39 -5.60
CA TYR A 285 9.69 30.99 -6.92
C TYR A 285 9.83 29.90 -7.98
N PHE A 286 9.10 30.06 -9.09
CA PHE A 286 9.09 29.11 -10.19
C PHE A 286 9.55 29.74 -11.50
N ASN A 287 10.20 28.95 -12.36
CA ASN A 287 10.63 29.35 -13.70
C ASN A 287 9.55 29.17 -14.78
N GLU A 288 8.39 28.63 -14.42
CA GLU A 288 7.24 28.44 -15.30
C GLU A 288 6.05 29.22 -14.73
N SER A 289 5.17 29.76 -15.61
CA SER A 289 3.89 30.37 -15.24
C SER A 289 2.74 29.38 -15.47
N ASN A 290 1.68 29.48 -14.67
CA ASN A 290 0.49 28.65 -14.81
C ASN A 290 -0.77 29.45 -14.46
N ASP A 291 -1.43 29.99 -15.49
CA ASP A 291 -2.63 30.82 -15.35
C ASP A 291 -3.86 30.05 -14.84
N TRP A 292 -3.88 28.74 -15.09
CA TRP A 292 -4.97 27.91 -14.61
C TRP A 292 -4.83 27.66 -13.09
N LEU A 293 -3.61 27.34 -12.66
CA LEU A 293 -3.32 27.06 -11.26
C LEU A 293 -3.48 28.31 -10.39
N GLU A 294 -3.13 29.49 -10.90
CA GLU A 294 -3.31 30.78 -10.21
C GLU A 294 -4.75 31.00 -9.74
N LYS A 295 -5.74 30.56 -10.54
CA LYS A 295 -7.17 30.72 -10.25
C LYS A 295 -7.75 29.64 -9.33
N GLN A 296 -7.05 28.52 -9.14
CA GLN A 296 -7.56 27.36 -8.42
C GLN A 296 -6.97 27.22 -7.01
N ILE A 297 -5.83 27.84 -6.74
CA ILE A 297 -5.15 27.71 -5.45
C ILE A 297 -5.90 28.46 -4.37
N THR A 298 -6.11 27.75 -3.27
CA THR A 298 -6.66 28.25 -2.00
C THR A 298 -5.82 27.74 -0.83
N SER A 299 -6.03 28.30 0.37
CA SER A 299 -5.38 27.82 1.59
C SER A 299 -5.66 26.34 1.88
N ASP A 300 -6.80 25.81 1.40
CA ASP A 300 -7.14 24.41 1.60
C ASP A 300 -6.27 23.43 0.79
N ASN A 301 -5.56 23.91 -0.22
CA ASN A 301 -4.71 23.07 -1.05
C ASN A 301 -3.35 22.76 -0.43
N ILE A 302 -2.91 23.52 0.57
CA ILE A 302 -1.62 23.31 1.23
C ILE A 302 -1.86 23.34 2.75
N GLN A 303 -1.73 22.19 3.39
CA GLN A 303 -2.13 21.99 4.76
C GLN A 303 -0.95 21.54 5.64
N LEU A 304 -0.93 22.00 6.89
CA LEU A 304 -0.02 21.55 7.95
C LEU A 304 -0.74 20.58 8.90
N GLY A 305 0.03 19.85 9.72
CA GLY A 305 -0.52 18.94 10.72
C GLY A 305 -1.26 17.74 10.15
N CYS A 306 -0.93 17.31 8.93
CA CYS A 306 -1.56 16.19 8.25
C CYS A 306 -0.77 14.90 8.40
N THR A 307 -1.48 13.78 8.51
CA THR A 307 -0.90 12.43 8.55
C THR A 307 -1.79 11.44 7.81
N PRO A 308 -1.20 10.49 7.06
CA PRO A 308 -1.94 9.32 6.59
C PRO A 308 -2.32 8.45 7.77
N VAL A 309 -3.49 7.83 7.68
CA VAL A 309 -4.00 6.86 8.66
C VAL A 309 -4.42 5.58 7.95
N ILE A 310 -4.24 4.46 8.64
CA ILE A 310 -4.58 3.13 8.13
C ILE A 310 -5.54 2.43 9.10
N ASN A 311 -6.59 1.80 8.56
CA ASN A 311 -7.56 1.04 9.34
C ASN A 311 -6.92 -0.26 9.85
N LEU A 312 -6.26 -0.18 10.98
CA LEU A 312 -5.53 -1.29 11.58
C LEU A 312 -5.64 -1.21 13.11
N TYR A 313 -5.95 -2.31 13.74
CA TYR A 313 -6.00 -2.42 15.20
C TYR A 313 -5.53 -3.80 15.66
N LYS A 314 -4.97 -3.86 16.86
CA LYS A 314 -4.53 -5.11 17.48
C LYS A 314 -5.71 -5.77 18.18
N ALA A 315 -5.96 -7.06 17.87
CA ALA A 315 -7.04 -7.83 18.47
C ALA A 315 -6.53 -9.18 19.02
N LYS A 316 -7.12 -9.60 20.13
CA LYS A 316 -6.98 -10.96 20.64
C LYS A 316 -8.04 -11.84 19.96
N MET A 317 -7.59 -13.01 19.48
CA MET A 317 -8.49 -13.99 18.93
C MET A 317 -9.08 -14.86 20.04
N LYS A 318 -10.29 -15.39 19.80
CA LYS A 318 -10.90 -16.34 20.71
C LYS A 318 -9.95 -17.52 20.90
N PRO A 319 -9.59 -17.89 22.16
CA PRO A 319 -8.73 -19.01 22.40
C PRO A 319 -9.37 -20.31 21.90
N VAL A 320 -8.58 -21.13 21.21
CA VAL A 320 -9.04 -22.38 20.61
C VAL A 320 -8.32 -23.56 21.25
N ARG A 321 -9.09 -24.60 21.55
CA ARG A 321 -8.54 -25.85 22.05
C ARG A 321 -8.04 -26.69 20.88
N VAL A 322 -6.77 -27.06 20.88
CA VAL A 322 -6.18 -27.89 19.84
C VAL A 322 -6.62 -29.33 20.03
N GLN A 323 -7.26 -29.91 19.00
CA GLN A 323 -7.83 -31.26 19.00
C GLN A 323 -7.23 -32.10 17.85
N PRO A 324 -7.00 -33.39 18.04
CA PRO A 324 -6.47 -34.26 16.98
C PRO A 324 -7.43 -34.43 15.78
N SER A 325 -8.70 -34.08 15.95
CA SER A 325 -9.74 -34.19 14.90
C SER A 325 -9.79 -32.98 13.95
N GLU A 326 -9.14 -31.88 14.30
CA GLU A 326 -9.15 -30.65 13.52
C GLU A 326 -7.77 -30.36 12.95
N TYR A 327 -7.73 -30.04 11.66
CA TYR A 327 -6.50 -29.76 10.93
C TYR A 327 -6.12 -28.29 10.94
N GLU A 328 -7.11 -27.41 11.09
CA GLU A 328 -6.97 -25.96 11.07
C GLU A 328 -8.04 -25.29 11.90
N TYR A 329 -7.73 -24.13 12.43
CA TYR A 329 -8.58 -23.38 13.35
C TYR A 329 -8.88 -22.01 12.79
N GLN A 330 -10.15 -21.68 12.61
CA GLN A 330 -10.59 -20.37 12.17
C GLN A 330 -10.37 -19.33 13.26
N LEU A 331 -9.78 -18.19 12.88
CA LEU A 331 -9.53 -17.08 13.78
C LEU A 331 -10.72 -16.13 13.82
N HIS A 332 -11.22 -15.89 15.03
CA HIS A 332 -12.28 -14.91 15.30
C HIS A 332 -11.81 -13.94 16.38
N ALA A 333 -11.96 -12.65 16.16
CA ALA A 333 -11.68 -11.64 17.18
C ALA A 333 -12.64 -11.81 18.39
N GLU A 334 -12.11 -11.66 19.61
CA GLU A 334 -12.83 -11.99 20.84
C GLU A 334 -14.05 -11.09 21.08
N TYR A 335 -13.92 -9.79 20.79
CA TYR A 335 -14.93 -8.78 21.10
C TYR A 335 -15.58 -8.15 19.86
N MET A 336 -15.36 -8.71 18.70
CA MET A 336 -15.92 -8.20 17.44
C MET A 336 -16.75 -9.25 16.72
N GLU A 337 -17.75 -8.76 15.98
CA GLU A 337 -18.50 -9.62 15.09
C GLU A 337 -17.61 -10.12 13.95
N PRO A 338 -17.71 -11.38 13.55
CA PRO A 338 -16.88 -11.95 12.47
C PRO A 338 -16.95 -11.18 11.16
N GLU A 339 -18.08 -10.50 10.91
CA GLU A 339 -18.33 -9.71 9.68
C GLU A 339 -17.67 -8.33 9.69
N SER A 340 -17.30 -7.84 10.87
CA SER A 340 -16.67 -6.52 11.04
C SER A 340 -15.16 -6.58 11.21
N SER A 341 -14.56 -7.77 11.17
CA SER A 341 -13.14 -7.98 11.41
C SER A 341 -12.53 -8.89 10.36
N GLU A 342 -11.31 -8.56 9.90
CA GLU A 342 -10.50 -9.37 8.99
C GLU A 342 -9.03 -9.34 9.44
N VAL A 343 -8.39 -10.50 9.47
CA VAL A 343 -7.01 -10.64 9.93
C VAL A 343 -6.03 -10.19 8.83
N VAL A 344 -5.24 -9.17 9.13
CA VAL A 344 -4.17 -8.66 8.26
C VAL A 344 -2.88 -9.44 8.47
N SER A 345 -2.43 -9.55 9.72
CA SER A 345 -1.22 -10.30 10.05
C SER A 345 -1.30 -10.86 11.47
N ILE A 346 -0.58 -11.96 11.70
CA ILE A 346 -0.44 -12.52 13.04
C ILE A 346 0.75 -11.87 13.72
N ASP A 347 0.53 -11.40 14.94
CA ASP A 347 1.57 -10.79 15.78
C ASP A 347 2.22 -11.83 16.68
N ASN A 348 1.41 -12.63 17.39
CA ASN A 348 1.88 -13.66 18.30
C ASN A 348 0.96 -14.87 18.34
N VAL A 349 1.55 -16.07 18.40
CA VAL A 349 0.84 -17.33 18.64
C VAL A 349 1.45 -18.00 19.87
N THR A 350 0.63 -18.25 20.87
CA THR A 350 1.01 -18.95 22.11
C THR A 350 0.25 -20.27 22.21
N LEU A 351 0.97 -21.36 22.48
CA LEU A 351 0.39 -22.68 22.72
C LEU A 351 0.75 -23.13 24.12
N ARG A 352 -0.23 -23.45 24.95
CA ARG A 352 -0.04 -23.80 26.35
C ARG A 352 -0.85 -25.02 26.79
N ASN A 353 -0.26 -25.80 27.67
CA ASN A 353 -0.95 -26.81 28.47
C ASN A 353 -0.53 -26.66 29.95
N TRP A 354 -0.90 -27.62 30.83
CA TRP A 354 -0.58 -27.62 32.24
C TRP A 354 0.91 -27.61 32.55
N ASN A 355 1.71 -28.28 31.70
CA ASN A 355 3.12 -28.57 31.95
C ASN A 355 4.06 -27.75 31.07
N LYS A 356 3.59 -27.23 29.94
CA LYS A 356 4.46 -26.62 28.93
C LYS A 356 3.78 -25.41 28.29
N VAL A 357 4.59 -24.37 28.10
CA VAL A 357 4.16 -23.13 27.39
C VAL A 357 5.15 -22.88 26.28
N TYR A 358 4.62 -22.72 25.08
CA TYR A 358 5.37 -22.26 23.93
C TYR A 358 4.89 -20.85 23.60
N ASP A 359 5.67 -19.87 24.01
CA ASP A 359 5.41 -18.46 23.72
C ASP A 359 6.06 -18.07 22.40
N ASN A 360 5.37 -17.20 21.65
CA ASN A 360 5.87 -16.63 20.40
C ASN A 360 6.33 -17.70 19.39
N LEU A 361 5.41 -18.62 19.06
CA LEU A 361 5.66 -19.61 18.03
C LEU A 361 6.02 -18.93 16.70
N PRO A 362 7.07 -19.37 16.00
CA PRO A 362 7.44 -18.82 14.71
C PRO A 362 6.52 -19.34 13.60
N PRO A 363 6.33 -18.56 12.53
CA PRO A 363 5.71 -19.07 11.32
C PRO A 363 6.59 -20.12 10.65
N PHE A 364 5.99 -21.16 10.07
CA PHE A 364 6.72 -22.26 9.41
C PHE A 364 7.57 -21.75 8.23
N TYR A 365 7.04 -20.87 7.41
CA TYR A 365 7.72 -20.28 6.27
C TYR A 365 8.57 -19.06 6.64
N ALA A 366 8.99 -18.96 7.88
CA ALA A 366 9.77 -17.84 8.40
C ALA A 366 11.23 -17.93 8.03
N GLY A 367 11.81 -17.91 7.03
CA GLY A 367 13.22 -17.93 6.58
C GLY A 367 14.39 -17.71 7.56
N GLN A 368 14.13 -17.60 8.87
CA GLN A 368 15.14 -17.35 9.92
C GLN A 368 15.35 -18.56 10.84
N HIS A 369 15.25 -19.77 10.32
CA HIS A 369 15.49 -20.98 11.10
C HIS A 369 16.92 -21.07 11.67
N THR A 370 17.86 -20.31 11.14
CA THR A 370 19.26 -20.29 11.56
C THR A 370 19.54 -19.43 12.80
N ASN A 371 18.66 -18.51 13.16
CA ASN A 371 18.91 -17.58 14.28
C ASN A 371 18.40 -18.08 15.64
N TYR A 372 17.71 -19.21 15.69
CA TYR A 372 17.29 -19.79 16.97
C TYR A 372 18.43 -20.61 17.55
N ARG A 373 18.89 -20.24 18.75
CA ARG A 373 19.88 -21.04 19.55
C ARG A 373 19.39 -22.45 19.82
N THR A 374 18.09 -22.65 19.92
CA THR A 374 17.36 -23.91 19.93
C THR A 374 16.32 -23.87 18.84
N GLN A 375 16.38 -24.77 17.86
CA GLN A 375 15.37 -24.85 16.84
C GLN A 375 14.00 -25.12 17.48
N PRO A 376 12.97 -24.31 17.21
CA PRO A 376 11.63 -24.58 17.71
C PRO A 376 11.16 -25.96 17.23
N GLU A 377 10.38 -26.63 18.05
CA GLU A 377 9.80 -27.95 17.72
C GLU A 377 8.48 -27.80 16.97
N ILE A 378 7.81 -26.64 17.16
CA ILE A 378 6.45 -26.37 16.69
C ILE A 378 6.41 -25.03 16.01
N TYR A 379 5.63 -24.94 14.94
CA TYR A 379 5.44 -23.78 14.10
C TYR A 379 3.95 -23.58 13.82
N TRP A 380 3.57 -22.39 13.32
CA TRP A 380 2.23 -22.15 12.79
C TRP A 380 2.27 -21.87 11.30
N VAL A 381 1.17 -22.20 10.62
CA VAL A 381 0.92 -21.89 9.21
C VAL A 381 -0.39 -21.13 9.12
N LEU A 382 -0.40 -20.04 8.38
CA LEU A 382 -1.59 -19.24 8.12
C LEU A 382 -2.11 -19.54 6.72
N ARG A 383 -3.37 -19.91 6.62
CA ARG A 383 -4.12 -20.04 5.36
C ARG A 383 -5.25 -19.01 5.34
N ARG A 384 -5.49 -18.43 4.19
CA ARG A 384 -6.61 -17.52 3.96
C ARG A 384 -7.56 -18.09 2.92
N GLU A 385 -8.84 -17.86 3.09
CA GLU A 385 -9.87 -18.31 2.16
C GLU A 385 -10.88 -17.20 1.92
N ASP A 386 -11.26 -16.99 0.66
CA ASP A 386 -12.29 -16.03 0.32
C ASP A 386 -13.65 -16.54 0.79
N LYS A 387 -14.43 -15.68 1.43
CA LYS A 387 -15.74 -16.02 1.96
C LYS A 387 -16.74 -16.25 0.82
N ASN A 388 -16.91 -17.49 0.43
CA ASN A 388 -17.86 -17.93 -0.59
C ASN A 388 -19.19 -18.39 0.04
N TRP A 389 -19.65 -17.80 1.12
CA TRP A 389 -20.82 -18.31 1.81
C TRP A 389 -22.12 -17.76 1.23
N ALA A 390 -23.00 -18.68 0.81
CA ALA A 390 -24.37 -18.44 0.31
C ALA A 390 -25.37 -18.01 1.42
N GLY A 391 -24.90 -17.49 2.53
CA GLY A 391 -25.67 -17.21 3.74
C GLY A 391 -25.93 -15.73 4.01
N GLY A 392 -26.25 -14.94 3.01
CA GLY A 392 -26.96 -13.66 3.22
C GLY A 392 -26.19 -12.48 3.79
N PHE A 393 -24.86 -12.53 3.90
CA PHE A 393 -24.03 -11.40 4.34
C PHE A 393 -23.19 -10.89 3.18
N ASP A 394 -23.51 -9.67 2.74
CA ASP A 394 -22.96 -9.05 1.53
C ASP A 394 -21.56 -8.42 1.72
N GLU A 395 -20.88 -8.67 2.85
CA GLU A 395 -19.56 -8.08 3.09
C GLU A 395 -18.44 -8.99 2.57
N PRO A 396 -17.73 -8.58 1.52
CA PRO A 396 -16.56 -9.33 1.06
C PRO A 396 -15.47 -9.33 2.13
N GLY A 397 -14.79 -10.46 2.28
CA GLY A 397 -13.71 -10.59 3.25
C GLY A 397 -13.01 -11.93 3.14
N ARG A 398 -11.83 -12.04 3.74
CA ARG A 398 -11.06 -13.28 3.85
C ARG A 398 -11.10 -13.79 5.26
N GLU A 399 -11.34 -15.09 5.37
CA GLU A 399 -11.24 -15.78 6.63
C GLU A 399 -9.82 -16.35 6.80
N ALA A 400 -9.31 -16.26 8.01
CA ALA A 400 -7.98 -16.72 8.36
C ALA A 400 -8.06 -18.00 9.17
N PHE A 401 -7.28 -19.01 8.79
CA PHE A 401 -7.16 -20.29 9.45
C PHE A 401 -5.72 -20.51 9.86
N VAL A 402 -5.50 -20.99 11.08
CA VAL A 402 -4.18 -21.32 11.60
C VAL A 402 -4.07 -22.82 11.87
N SER A 403 -3.03 -23.42 11.35
CA SER A 403 -2.61 -24.78 11.66
C SER A 403 -1.34 -24.76 12.50
N VAL A 404 -1.21 -25.70 13.42
CA VAL A 404 0.02 -25.92 14.20
C VAL A 404 0.72 -27.14 13.65
N VAL A 405 2.00 -26.98 13.27
CA VAL A 405 2.78 -28.02 12.60
C VAL A 405 4.15 -28.23 13.26
N ASP A 406 4.75 -29.40 13.06
CA ASP A 406 6.12 -29.70 13.45
C ASP A 406 7.15 -29.31 12.37
N LYS A 407 8.42 -29.67 12.58
CA LYS A 407 9.52 -29.41 11.63
C LYS A 407 9.37 -30.10 10.27
N GLN A 408 8.60 -31.17 10.19
CA GLN A 408 8.33 -31.93 8.96
C GLN A 408 7.04 -31.49 8.30
N HIS A 409 6.44 -30.39 8.75
CA HIS A 409 5.14 -29.90 8.27
C HIS A 409 4.00 -30.90 8.57
N GLN A 410 4.18 -31.79 9.57
CA GLN A 410 3.12 -32.65 10.04
C GLN A 410 2.30 -31.91 11.11
N LEU A 411 1.02 -32.17 11.13
CA LEU A 411 0.12 -31.56 12.10
C LEU A 411 0.53 -31.94 13.53
N PHE A 412 0.55 -30.93 14.38
CA PHE A 412 0.76 -31.15 15.80
C PHE A 412 -0.46 -31.85 16.38
N CYS A 413 -0.32 -33.15 16.68
CA CYS A 413 -1.36 -33.96 17.29
C CYS A 413 -1.05 -34.13 18.78
N PRO A 414 -1.76 -33.41 19.67
CA PRO A 414 -1.61 -33.62 21.11
C PRO A 414 -2.10 -35.02 21.50
N GLU A 415 -1.46 -35.61 22.53
CA GLU A 415 -1.95 -36.86 23.12
C GLU A 415 -3.40 -36.64 23.65
N SER A 416 -4.24 -37.65 23.53
CA SER A 416 -5.69 -37.55 23.80
C SER A 416 -6.06 -37.10 25.24
N ARG A 417 -5.10 -37.06 26.17
CA ARG A 417 -5.28 -36.58 27.55
C ARG A 417 -4.75 -35.17 27.80
N GLU A 418 -4.05 -34.58 26.85
CA GLU A 418 -3.48 -33.25 26.98
C GLU A 418 -4.42 -32.18 26.42
N ASN A 419 -4.72 -31.19 27.24
CA ASN A 419 -5.50 -30.03 26.85
C ASN A 419 -4.57 -28.89 26.42
N TRP A 420 -4.36 -28.74 25.14
CA TRP A 420 -3.61 -27.61 24.59
C TRP A 420 -4.55 -26.49 24.20
N LEU A 421 -4.25 -25.28 24.65
CA LEU A 421 -4.96 -24.07 24.32
C LEU A 421 -4.07 -23.18 23.47
N MET A 422 -4.54 -22.84 22.29
CA MET A 422 -3.92 -21.89 21.38
C MET A 422 -4.54 -20.51 21.57
N SER A 423 -3.71 -19.51 21.81
CA SER A 423 -4.07 -18.09 21.88
C SER A 423 -3.32 -17.33 20.80
N VAL A 424 -4.03 -16.51 20.04
CA VAL A 424 -3.45 -15.76 18.92
C VAL A 424 -3.73 -14.27 19.13
N GLU A 425 -2.72 -13.44 18.95
CA GLU A 425 -2.82 -12.00 18.82
C GLU A 425 -2.54 -11.62 17.36
N ALA A 426 -3.40 -10.79 16.78
CA ALA A 426 -3.31 -10.42 15.38
C ALA A 426 -3.64 -8.95 15.14
N TRP A 427 -3.09 -8.42 14.07
CA TRP A 427 -3.51 -7.16 13.49
C TRP A 427 -4.71 -7.38 12.59
N CYS A 428 -5.75 -6.59 12.79
CA CYS A 428 -7.02 -6.71 12.08
C CYS A 428 -7.43 -5.39 11.45
N CYS A 429 -8.30 -5.46 10.44
CA CYS A 429 -9.00 -4.31 9.86
C CYS A 429 -10.52 -4.50 9.89
N ASN A 430 -11.26 -3.41 9.67
CA ASN A 430 -12.73 -3.42 9.69
C ASN A 430 -13.36 -3.79 8.32
N ARG A 431 -12.72 -4.70 7.55
CA ARG A 431 -13.19 -5.06 6.20
C ARG A 431 -13.47 -3.81 5.35
N ASN A 432 -14.62 -3.72 4.70
CA ASN A 432 -15.00 -2.55 3.89
C ASN A 432 -15.87 -1.54 4.68
N LEU A 433 -16.04 -1.72 5.98
CA LEU A 433 -16.91 -0.83 6.79
C LEU A 433 -16.40 0.62 6.78
N ALA A 434 -15.09 0.80 6.83
CA ALA A 434 -14.47 2.13 6.81
C ALA A 434 -14.79 2.92 5.52
N ALA A 435 -14.82 2.25 4.37
CA ALA A 435 -15.14 2.88 3.10
C ALA A 435 -16.63 3.25 2.93
N LYS A 436 -17.51 2.66 3.74
CA LYS A 436 -18.94 2.96 3.73
C LYS A 436 -19.28 4.20 4.56
N ILE A 437 -18.35 4.70 5.35
CA ILE A 437 -18.55 5.90 6.17
C ILE A 437 -18.73 7.10 5.24
N PRO A 438 -19.82 7.90 5.40
CA PRO A 438 -20.07 9.06 4.54
C PRO A 438 -18.99 10.12 4.70
N PHE A 439 -18.63 10.77 3.60
CA PHE A 439 -17.63 11.81 3.54
C PHE A 439 -18.24 13.13 3.03
N GLY A 440 -17.95 14.23 3.73
CA GLY A 440 -18.45 15.57 3.40
C GLY A 440 -19.46 16.10 4.40
N GLY A 441 -19.76 17.41 4.36
CA GLY A 441 -20.72 18.05 5.27
C GLY A 441 -20.31 18.01 6.76
N GLY A 442 -19.01 17.87 7.07
CA GLY A 442 -18.51 17.75 8.45
C GLY A 442 -18.38 16.31 8.95
N LEU A 443 -18.67 15.33 8.10
CA LEU A 443 -18.46 13.90 8.35
C LEU A 443 -17.20 13.42 7.59
N PRO A 444 -16.55 12.34 8.06
CA PRO A 444 -16.78 11.64 9.33
C PRO A 444 -16.29 12.42 10.57
N GLN A 445 -16.79 12.05 11.74
CA GLN A 445 -16.23 12.52 13.00
C GLN A 445 -14.97 11.72 13.31
N VAL A 446 -13.91 12.43 13.67
CA VAL A 446 -12.61 11.85 13.99
C VAL A 446 -12.19 12.22 15.39
N SER A 447 -11.75 11.25 16.16
CA SER A 447 -11.26 11.44 17.54
C SER A 447 -9.99 10.62 17.80
N MET A 448 -9.19 11.07 18.75
CA MET A 448 -8.00 10.35 19.26
C MET A 448 -8.21 10.08 20.75
N PRO A 449 -8.80 8.93 21.12
CA PRO A 449 -9.22 8.66 22.49
C PRO A 449 -8.06 8.52 23.47
N ASP A 450 -6.90 8.05 23.00
CA ASP A 450 -5.74 7.75 23.84
C ASP A 450 -4.81 8.96 23.99
N CYS A 451 -5.00 10.01 23.20
CA CYS A 451 -4.18 11.22 23.28
C CYS A 451 -4.69 12.16 24.36
N LYS A 452 -3.79 12.55 25.27
CA LYS A 452 -4.11 13.45 26.41
C LYS A 452 -4.13 14.92 26.01
N ASP A 453 -3.58 15.24 24.86
CA ASP A 453 -3.48 16.61 24.37
C ASP A 453 -4.82 17.08 23.80
N ASN A 454 -5.23 18.27 24.19
CA ASN A 454 -6.46 18.86 23.69
C ASN A 454 -6.26 19.42 22.29
N PHE A 455 -6.63 18.63 21.27
CA PHE A 455 -6.72 19.13 19.89
C PHE A 455 -8.04 19.89 19.70
N SER A 456 -8.00 20.98 18.95
CA SER A 456 -9.21 21.80 18.72
C SER A 456 -10.20 21.09 17.81
N LYS A 457 -9.70 20.45 16.75
CA LYS A 457 -10.51 19.73 15.76
C LYS A 457 -9.63 18.79 14.94
N ILE A 458 -10.11 17.58 14.72
CA ILE A 458 -9.50 16.63 13.80
C ILE A 458 -10.44 16.47 12.61
N LYS A 459 -9.92 16.58 11.40
CA LYS A 459 -10.70 16.47 10.16
C LYS A 459 -10.15 15.37 9.27
N CYS A 460 -11.04 14.61 8.64
CA CYS A 460 -10.69 13.71 7.55
C CYS A 460 -10.61 14.52 6.24
N LEU A 461 -9.49 14.43 5.52
CA LEU A 461 -9.26 15.18 4.29
C LEU A 461 -9.52 14.37 3.03
N SER A 462 -9.39 13.05 3.09
CA SER A 462 -9.68 12.15 1.98
C SER A 462 -10.68 11.07 2.38
N THR A 463 -11.48 10.61 1.43
CA THR A 463 -12.41 9.50 1.65
C THR A 463 -11.62 8.25 2.02
N PRO A 464 -11.99 7.52 3.09
CA PRO A 464 -11.36 6.24 3.40
C PRO A 464 -11.47 5.28 2.21
N THR A 465 -10.35 4.69 1.80
CA THR A 465 -10.33 3.74 0.69
C THR A 465 -10.99 2.42 1.07
N GLU A 466 -11.45 1.64 0.10
CA GLU A 466 -11.90 0.28 0.37
C GLU A 466 -10.72 -0.63 0.73
N THR A 467 -10.98 -1.66 1.51
CA THR A 467 -10.01 -2.73 1.74
C THR A 467 -9.76 -3.51 0.46
N ILE A 468 -8.50 -3.67 0.08
CA ILE A 468 -8.10 -4.28 -1.18
C ILE A 468 -7.53 -5.66 -0.91
N ARG A 469 -7.87 -6.61 -1.77
CA ARG A 469 -7.43 -8.00 -1.68
C ARG A 469 -6.87 -8.44 -3.01
N ALA A 470 -5.65 -9.00 -2.98
CA ALA A 470 -5.07 -9.60 -4.18
C ALA A 470 -5.91 -10.82 -4.61
N GLU A 471 -6.08 -11.02 -5.91
CA GLU A 471 -6.73 -12.24 -6.41
C GLU A 471 -5.90 -13.48 -6.03
N MET A 472 -6.58 -14.54 -5.58
CA MET A 472 -5.95 -15.77 -5.10
C MET A 472 -6.02 -16.92 -6.12
N ASP A 473 -6.29 -16.61 -7.38
CA ASP A 473 -6.29 -17.61 -8.46
C ASP A 473 -4.87 -18.12 -8.77
N GLU A 474 -4.78 -19.29 -9.35
CA GLU A 474 -3.51 -19.95 -9.68
C GLU A 474 -2.68 -19.12 -10.68
N SER A 475 -3.34 -18.47 -11.63
CA SER A 475 -2.66 -17.66 -12.65
C SER A 475 -1.94 -16.47 -12.04
N SER A 476 -2.57 -15.76 -11.13
CA SER A 476 -2.01 -14.62 -10.41
C SER A 476 -0.83 -15.02 -9.52
N ARG A 477 -0.91 -16.18 -8.85
CA ARG A 477 0.20 -16.71 -8.04
C ARG A 477 1.43 -17.02 -8.89
N TRP A 478 1.25 -17.70 -10.04
CA TRP A 478 2.36 -18.01 -10.93
C TRP A 478 2.95 -16.77 -11.59
N GLN A 479 2.12 -15.81 -11.96
CA GLN A 479 2.58 -14.54 -12.49
C GLN A 479 3.40 -13.78 -11.44
N PHE A 480 2.95 -13.78 -10.18
CA PHE A 480 3.72 -13.19 -9.09
C PHE A 480 5.05 -13.89 -8.82
N ALA A 481 5.07 -15.22 -8.84
CA ALA A 481 6.32 -15.98 -8.73
C ALA A 481 7.31 -15.64 -9.87
N LYS A 482 6.83 -15.39 -11.09
CA LYS A 482 7.65 -14.90 -12.20
C LYS A 482 8.19 -13.50 -11.95
N LEU A 483 7.43 -12.61 -11.28
CA LEU A 483 7.89 -11.28 -10.94
C LEU A 483 9.15 -11.27 -10.07
N LEU A 484 9.28 -12.23 -9.18
CA LEU A 484 10.45 -12.36 -8.31
C LEU A 484 11.71 -12.77 -9.11
N THR A 485 11.53 -13.32 -10.33
CA THR A 485 12.61 -13.67 -11.24
C THR A 485 12.89 -12.58 -12.28
N LEU A 486 12.00 -11.59 -12.42
CA LEU A 486 12.07 -10.53 -13.44
C LEU A 486 12.99 -9.34 -13.06
N ASN A 487 14.00 -9.55 -12.22
CA ASN A 487 15.04 -8.53 -11.94
C ASN A 487 15.84 -8.09 -13.19
N HIS A 488 15.48 -8.59 -14.38
CA HIS A 488 16.14 -8.24 -15.63
C HIS A 488 15.35 -7.20 -16.42
N PHE A 489 15.46 -5.94 -16.00
CA PHE A 489 15.03 -4.79 -16.82
C PHE A 489 16.03 -4.48 -17.96
N SER A 490 16.99 -5.37 -18.22
CA SER A 490 18.12 -5.11 -19.12
C SER A 490 17.86 -5.40 -20.59
N ASP A 491 16.79 -6.10 -20.93
CA ASP A 491 16.49 -6.54 -22.30
C ASP A 491 15.41 -5.70 -22.99
N ASP A 492 15.21 -5.90 -24.29
CA ASP A 492 14.17 -5.25 -25.11
C ASP A 492 12.74 -5.47 -24.55
N ALA A 493 12.54 -6.48 -23.70
CA ALA A 493 11.31 -6.77 -22.99
C ALA A 493 11.09 -5.93 -21.71
N GLY A 494 12.00 -5.04 -21.34
CA GLY A 494 11.93 -4.30 -20.06
C GLY A 494 10.63 -3.52 -19.85
N ALA A 495 10.06 -2.91 -20.90
CA ALA A 495 8.77 -2.20 -20.80
C ALA A 495 7.60 -3.17 -20.56
N GLU A 496 7.62 -4.33 -21.21
CA GLU A 496 6.58 -5.35 -21.01
C GLU A 496 6.65 -5.92 -19.60
N ASN A 497 7.84 -6.22 -19.12
CA ASN A 497 8.07 -6.67 -17.76
C ASN A 497 7.56 -5.65 -16.74
N LEU A 498 7.85 -4.36 -16.92
CA LEU A 498 7.35 -3.30 -16.04
C LEU A 498 5.82 -3.20 -16.06
N ARG A 499 5.19 -3.30 -17.26
CA ARG A 499 3.73 -3.32 -17.37
C ARG A 499 3.11 -4.52 -16.66
N GLN A 500 3.71 -5.71 -16.79
CA GLN A 500 3.27 -6.92 -16.07
C GLN A 500 3.39 -6.75 -14.55
N VAL A 501 4.50 -6.19 -14.05
CA VAL A 501 4.67 -5.88 -12.63
C VAL A 501 3.55 -4.97 -12.14
N LEU A 502 3.34 -3.85 -12.82
CA LEU A 502 2.29 -2.89 -12.45
C LEU A 502 0.89 -3.49 -12.53
N SER A 503 0.61 -4.28 -13.57
CA SER A 503 -0.68 -4.97 -13.75
C SER A 503 -0.99 -5.95 -12.62
N LEU A 504 0.02 -6.69 -12.15
CA LEU A 504 -0.14 -7.64 -11.04
C LEU A 504 -0.34 -6.97 -9.69
N LEU A 505 0.22 -5.77 -9.51
CA LEU A 505 0.07 -4.98 -8.28
C LEU A 505 -1.18 -4.11 -8.30
N ALA A 506 -1.81 -3.92 -9.46
CA ALA A 506 -3.04 -3.15 -9.63
C ALA A 506 -4.29 -4.00 -9.31
N PHE A 507 -4.42 -4.47 -8.08
CA PHE A 507 -5.45 -5.43 -7.63
C PHE A 507 -6.90 -5.02 -7.96
N ARG A 508 -7.19 -3.72 -8.11
CA ARG A 508 -8.53 -3.24 -8.48
C ARG A 508 -8.78 -3.15 -9.97
N GLY A 509 -7.73 -3.10 -10.79
CA GLY A 509 -7.83 -2.95 -12.24
C GLY A 509 -8.69 -1.76 -12.70
N THR A 510 -8.62 -0.61 -11.96
CA THR A 510 -9.39 0.60 -12.31
C THR A 510 -9.01 1.14 -13.69
N PRO A 511 -9.90 1.87 -14.38
CA PRO A 511 -9.59 2.47 -15.66
C PRO A 511 -8.34 3.37 -15.62
N GLU A 512 -8.15 4.11 -14.52
CA GLU A 512 -6.99 4.98 -14.32
C GLU A 512 -5.68 4.17 -14.24
N THR A 513 -5.68 3.07 -13.48
CA THR A 513 -4.47 2.21 -13.38
C THR A 513 -4.16 1.50 -14.70
N LYS A 514 -5.18 1.08 -15.46
CA LYS A 514 -5.00 0.52 -16.81
C LYS A 514 -4.40 1.56 -17.75
N ALA A 515 -4.96 2.79 -17.76
CA ALA A 515 -4.44 3.89 -18.57
C ALA A 515 -2.97 4.20 -18.23
N LEU A 516 -2.61 4.19 -16.94
CA LEU A 516 -1.24 4.39 -16.47
C LEU A 516 -0.29 3.32 -17.01
N ILE A 517 -0.70 2.05 -16.95
CA ILE A 517 0.09 0.91 -17.46
C ILE A 517 0.23 1.00 -18.98
N ASP A 518 -0.86 1.29 -19.69
CA ASP A 518 -0.89 1.40 -21.15
C ASP A 518 -0.12 2.61 -21.68
N ALA A 519 0.13 3.62 -20.86
CA ALA A 519 0.93 4.79 -21.22
C ALA A 519 2.43 4.46 -21.37
N ILE A 520 2.92 3.39 -20.74
CA ILE A 520 4.32 2.95 -20.83
C ILE A 520 4.51 2.22 -22.17
N LYS A 521 5.20 2.84 -23.14
CA LYS A 521 5.35 2.30 -24.49
C LYS A 521 6.69 1.61 -24.73
N GLY A 522 7.76 2.07 -24.07
CA GLY A 522 9.10 1.52 -24.29
C GLY A 522 10.01 1.78 -23.11
N MET A 523 11.03 0.95 -22.97
CA MET A 523 12.09 1.09 -21.97
C MET A 523 13.41 0.71 -22.62
N LYS A 524 14.44 1.51 -22.35
CA LYS A 524 15.82 1.22 -22.75
C LYS A 524 16.72 1.36 -21.56
N THR A 525 17.60 0.42 -21.35
CA THR A 525 18.64 0.45 -20.31
C THR A 525 20.01 0.53 -20.94
N THR A 526 20.85 1.38 -20.41
CA THR A 526 22.24 1.55 -20.84
C THR A 526 23.16 1.67 -19.64
N LEU A 527 24.29 0.96 -19.69
CA LEU A 527 25.33 1.13 -18.69
C LEU A 527 25.99 2.49 -18.86
N THR A 528 26.20 3.19 -17.77
CA THR A 528 26.81 4.52 -17.75
C THR A 528 27.71 4.67 -16.53
N THR A 529 28.66 5.59 -16.60
CA THR A 529 29.47 6.00 -15.46
C THR A 529 29.07 7.40 -15.03
N GLY A 530 28.88 7.61 -13.76
CA GLY A 530 28.44 8.90 -13.23
C GLY A 530 29.17 9.30 -11.97
N ARG A 531 29.12 10.59 -11.68
CA ARG A 531 29.58 11.17 -10.42
C ARG A 531 28.44 11.07 -9.41
N VAL A 532 28.67 10.35 -8.32
CA VAL A 532 27.76 10.24 -7.19
C VAL A 532 28.37 10.92 -5.98
N VAL A 533 27.56 11.71 -5.27
CA VAL A 533 27.95 12.36 -4.01
C VAL A 533 27.19 11.66 -2.89
N GLN A 534 27.89 10.92 -2.05
CA GLN A 534 27.34 10.25 -0.89
C GLN A 534 28.08 10.69 0.37
N ASN A 535 27.34 11.13 1.38
CA ASN A 535 27.93 11.62 2.65
C ASN A 535 29.04 12.67 2.49
N GLY A 536 28.89 13.60 1.52
CA GLY A 536 29.84 14.65 1.24
C GLY A 536 31.11 14.21 0.48
N ARG A 537 31.22 12.92 0.13
CA ARG A 537 32.32 12.39 -0.69
C ARG A 537 31.88 12.24 -2.14
N VAL A 538 32.78 12.59 -3.04
CA VAL A 538 32.58 12.47 -4.50
C VAL A 538 33.26 11.20 -4.98
N GLY A 539 32.52 10.32 -5.61
CA GLY A 539 33.03 9.11 -6.25
C GLY A 539 32.55 9.00 -7.70
N PHE A 540 33.26 8.22 -8.50
CA PHE A 540 32.80 7.78 -9.82
C PHE A 540 32.33 6.32 -9.67
N CYS A 541 31.08 6.07 -10.02
CA CYS A 541 30.47 4.76 -9.92
C CYS A 541 29.92 4.35 -11.28
N ASN A 542 29.87 3.05 -11.53
CA ASN A 542 29.11 2.51 -12.64
C ASN A 542 27.62 2.53 -12.26
N GLY A 543 26.78 2.75 -13.25
CA GLY A 543 25.35 2.79 -13.00
C GLY A 543 24.55 2.41 -14.25
N THR A 544 23.25 2.33 -14.06
CA THR A 544 22.29 2.02 -15.12
C THR A 544 21.43 3.25 -15.40
N ALA A 545 21.53 3.75 -16.63
CA ALA A 545 20.62 4.79 -17.11
C ALA A 545 19.40 4.11 -17.75
N ILE A 546 18.23 4.41 -17.23
CA ILE A 546 16.93 3.86 -17.66
C ILE A 546 16.19 4.97 -18.40
N THR A 547 15.82 4.73 -19.66
CA THR A 547 15.02 5.65 -20.45
C THR A 547 13.66 5.03 -20.70
N LEU A 548 12.60 5.65 -20.17
CA LEU A 548 11.21 5.28 -20.37
C LEU A 548 10.55 6.14 -21.44
N GLN A 549 9.78 5.53 -22.32
CA GLN A 549 8.94 6.22 -23.29
C GLN A 549 7.49 6.15 -22.82
N ILE A 550 6.92 7.33 -22.54
CA ILE A 550 5.55 7.46 -22.02
C ILE A 550 4.69 8.28 -23.00
N SER A 551 3.43 7.84 -23.17
CA SER A 551 2.46 8.51 -24.02
C SER A 551 1.79 9.66 -23.28
N GLU A 552 1.99 10.89 -23.76
CA GLU A 552 1.30 12.09 -23.26
C GLU A 552 -0.16 12.21 -23.75
N GLN A 553 -0.60 11.33 -24.66
CA GLN A 553 -2.00 11.26 -25.07
C GLN A 553 -2.88 10.56 -24.03
N ILE A 554 -2.27 9.72 -23.19
CA ILE A 554 -2.97 8.91 -22.19
C ILE A 554 -2.84 9.55 -20.81
N LEU A 555 -1.64 10.01 -20.45
CA LEU A 555 -1.36 10.64 -19.16
C LEU A 555 -1.03 12.12 -19.35
N SER A 556 -1.49 12.94 -18.40
CA SER A 556 -1.09 14.34 -18.31
C SER A 556 0.38 14.48 -17.89
N ARG A 557 0.99 15.64 -18.17
CA ARG A 557 2.41 15.88 -17.83
C ARG A 557 2.68 15.80 -16.33
N GLU A 558 1.73 16.23 -15.53
CA GLU A 558 1.79 16.17 -14.07
C GLU A 558 1.78 14.73 -13.58
N GLN A 559 0.91 13.90 -14.15
CA GLN A 559 0.85 12.47 -13.85
C GLN A 559 2.15 11.75 -14.28
N ILE A 560 2.71 12.10 -15.43
CA ILE A 560 3.99 11.56 -15.91
C ILE A 560 5.12 11.92 -14.95
N PHE A 561 5.16 13.16 -14.46
CA PHE A 561 6.17 13.60 -13.51
C PHE A 561 6.04 12.86 -12.17
N PHE A 562 4.82 12.75 -11.66
CA PHE A 562 4.53 12.05 -10.41
C PHE A 562 4.88 10.56 -10.47
N LEU A 563 4.44 9.87 -11.54
CA LEU A 563 4.84 8.48 -11.82
C LEU A 563 6.36 8.34 -11.90
N GLY A 564 7.03 9.28 -12.57
CA GLY A 564 8.47 9.29 -12.72
C GLY A 564 9.22 9.39 -11.39
N ASN A 565 8.72 10.16 -10.43
CA ASN A 565 9.30 10.21 -9.07
C ASN A 565 9.21 8.85 -8.38
N VAL A 566 8.04 8.20 -8.46
CA VAL A 566 7.83 6.86 -7.86
C VAL A 566 8.71 5.81 -8.54
N LEU A 567 8.76 5.80 -9.88
CA LEU A 567 9.60 4.86 -10.62
C LEU A 567 11.09 5.12 -10.43
N SER A 568 11.52 6.37 -10.28
CA SER A 568 12.92 6.70 -9.96
C SER A 568 13.33 6.11 -8.61
N ALA A 569 12.48 6.26 -7.60
CA ALA A 569 12.69 5.67 -6.28
C ALA A 569 12.58 4.13 -6.30
N TYR A 570 11.69 3.57 -7.12
CA TYR A 570 11.58 2.13 -7.31
C TYR A 570 12.84 1.54 -7.93
N PHE A 571 13.34 2.11 -9.01
CA PHE A 571 14.55 1.63 -9.65
C PHE A 571 15.81 1.81 -8.81
N SER A 572 15.87 2.83 -7.95
CA SER A 572 17.01 3.00 -7.05
C SER A 572 17.21 1.84 -6.08
N GLN A 573 16.14 1.09 -5.77
CA GLN A 573 16.21 -0.06 -4.87
C GLN A 573 16.84 -1.31 -5.51
N PHE A 574 16.98 -1.33 -6.84
CA PHE A 574 17.71 -2.37 -7.56
C PHE A 574 19.19 -2.04 -7.77
N ALA A 575 19.62 -0.83 -7.37
CA ALA A 575 21.01 -0.48 -7.43
C ALA A 575 21.79 -1.25 -6.36
N GLU A 576 22.84 -1.96 -6.78
CA GLU A 576 23.79 -2.63 -5.89
C GLU A 576 24.65 -1.62 -5.14
N ILE A 577 25.40 -2.06 -4.14
CA ILE A 577 26.38 -1.25 -3.43
C ILE A 577 27.39 -0.70 -4.45
N ASN A 578 27.68 0.60 -4.38
CA ASN A 578 28.56 1.32 -5.30
C ASN A 578 28.07 1.42 -6.75
N THR A 579 26.80 1.16 -7.02
CA THR A 579 26.16 1.46 -8.29
C THR A 579 25.09 2.53 -8.13
N PHE A 580 24.63 3.11 -9.23
CA PHE A 580 23.51 4.04 -9.21
C PHE A 580 22.53 3.74 -10.34
N THR A 581 21.30 4.18 -10.17
CA THR A 581 20.32 4.23 -11.24
C THR A 581 19.94 5.66 -11.57
N GLN A 582 19.66 5.93 -12.83
CA GLN A 582 19.21 7.24 -13.28
C GLN A 582 18.06 7.08 -14.26
N LEU A 583 16.90 7.61 -13.89
CA LEU A 583 15.71 7.58 -14.74
C LEU A 583 15.67 8.83 -15.65
N THR A 584 15.30 8.60 -16.89
CA THR A 584 14.96 9.64 -17.87
C THR A 584 13.64 9.28 -18.53
N ILE A 585 12.70 10.18 -18.61
CA ILE A 585 11.44 10.01 -19.34
C ILE A 585 11.47 10.81 -20.63
N THR A 586 11.05 10.15 -21.73
CA THR A 586 10.88 10.76 -23.05
C THR A 586 9.42 10.64 -23.47
N LEU A 587 8.91 11.64 -24.15
CA LEU A 587 7.53 11.66 -24.66
C LEU A 587 7.48 10.97 -26.03
N THR A 588 6.43 10.16 -26.25
CA THR A 588 6.30 9.40 -27.50
C THR A 588 5.99 10.27 -28.71
N SER A 589 5.28 11.41 -28.53
CA SER A 589 4.87 12.30 -29.63
C SER A 589 6.02 13.11 -30.20
N THR A 590 6.87 13.66 -29.33
CA THR A 590 7.96 14.56 -29.72
C THR A 590 9.33 13.87 -29.73
N GLY A 591 9.45 12.72 -29.04
CA GLY A 591 10.75 12.09 -28.80
C GLY A 591 11.66 12.90 -27.87
N GLU A 592 11.18 14.04 -27.37
CA GLU A 592 11.93 14.93 -26.51
C GLU A 592 12.05 14.38 -25.09
N ARG A 593 13.16 14.74 -24.45
CA ARG A 593 13.37 14.43 -23.03
C ARG A 593 12.48 15.32 -22.17
N PHE A 594 11.50 14.69 -21.49
CA PHE A 594 10.60 15.37 -20.59
C PHE A 594 11.28 15.80 -19.29
N PHE A 595 11.94 14.84 -18.62
CA PHE A 595 12.69 15.10 -17.39
C PHE A 595 13.74 14.01 -17.16
N ARG A 596 14.82 14.38 -16.45
CA ARG A 596 15.88 13.47 -16.03
C ARG A 596 16.06 13.60 -14.52
N TRP A 597 15.80 12.52 -13.81
CA TRP A 597 15.98 12.47 -12.37
C TRP A 597 17.46 12.43 -12.01
N PRO A 598 17.82 12.95 -10.82
CA PRO A 598 19.20 12.82 -10.35
C PRO A 598 19.59 11.36 -10.19
N ALA A 599 20.89 11.05 -10.29
CA ALA A 599 21.39 9.73 -10.05
C ALA A 599 21.19 9.35 -8.58
N SER A 600 20.55 8.20 -8.33
CA SER A 600 20.31 7.67 -7.00
C SER A 600 21.20 6.45 -6.76
N ALA A 601 22.05 6.51 -5.73
CA ALA A 601 22.89 5.38 -5.31
C ALA A 601 22.07 4.35 -4.55
N GLY A 602 22.46 3.07 -4.62
CA GLY A 602 21.89 2.02 -3.79
C GLY A 602 22.30 2.21 -2.33
N GLU A 603 21.32 2.19 -1.45
CA GLU A 603 21.53 2.37 0.00
C GLU A 603 21.48 1.04 0.78
N LYS A 604 21.00 -0.03 0.16
CA LYS A 604 20.81 -1.34 0.80
C LYS A 604 21.68 -2.41 0.16
N GLU A 605 22.22 -3.28 1.02
CA GLU A 605 22.73 -4.58 0.55
C GLU A 605 21.56 -5.36 -0.05
N LEU A 606 21.63 -5.66 -1.32
CA LEU A 606 20.76 -6.64 -1.96
C LEU A 606 21.34 -8.03 -1.61
N LEU A 607 20.90 -8.60 -0.46
CA LEU A 607 21.27 -9.92 0.06
C LEU A 607 22.76 -10.16 0.26
#